data_417815dcbe4295da0a180bc2e4fd53e6
#
_entry.id   417815dcbe4295da0a180bc2e4fd53e6
#
_cell.length_a   1.000
_cell.length_b   1.000
_cell.length_c   1.000
_cell.angle_alpha   90.00
_cell.angle_beta   90.00
_cell.angle_gamma   90.00
#
_symmetry.space_group_name_H-M   'P 1'
#
loop_
_entity.id
_entity.type
_entity.pdbx_description
1 polymer ?
#
loop_
_entity_poly.entity_id
_entity_poly.type
_entity_poly.pdbx_seq_one_letter_code
_entity_poly.pdbx_strand_id
1 'polypeptide(L)'
;MNISRLISTVVLTVLCFVSLAAELSADHRPNVLLILCDDLGYSDLGCYGGEIKTPNLDRLAADGMRFTQLYNSAVCVTTRAALLTGLYPRQAKKPRLRTNMITLGEAMRRAGYATSLTGKWHLGSEPPLRPIDRGFDEYYGVLDGCCNFFNPATPDPVFYNGGRHRPFAHNDERITKFPEGYYTTDAFSEHAASTIKRFAQDNKPFFAHLCYTAPHFPLHAFEEDIKRYRGKYSDGYLAMRERRHRRQAESGLFPSLPKLSTEEDKKGDYRYDYDVPDWEKLPIAEREREEARMEAYAAMVDRMDRGIGRVLASLDEAGVADNTVVIFLSDNGGCASWPGSSPGQEEGFLKYNKDIPVGDGRGYEFVGKGWGWAQNAPFRQFKTWCYEGGIATPMIVRWPGKVARDSITHQVGHIIDFMPTLLELAESNYPREFNENEILPVEGKSLLPVFRGQKRDGHESLSWELFGNRAIRQGDWKLVWGASEKTWELYDLKADRSETNNLAAKFPERVTAMSRDWEAWQERIEN
;
A
#
# COMPACT_ATOMS: atom_id res chain seq x y z
N MET A 1 -53.64 -33.65 -33.09
CA MET A 1 -52.42 -33.26 -32.36
C MET A 1 -52.42 -31.73 -32.28
N ASN A 2 -52.52 -31.16 -31.10
CA ASN A 2 -52.92 -29.75 -30.85
C ASN A 2 -51.75 -28.81 -31.14
N ILE A 3 -51.85 -27.94 -32.17
CA ILE A 3 -50.86 -26.99 -32.62
C ILE A 3 -50.40 -26.06 -31.49
N SER A 4 -51.29 -25.74 -30.53
CA SER A 4 -50.97 -24.97 -29.32
C SER A 4 -49.93 -25.60 -28.39
N ARG A 5 -49.92 -26.96 -28.27
CA ARG A 5 -48.89 -27.67 -27.48
C ARG A 5 -47.53 -27.68 -28.17
N LEU A 6 -47.49 -27.72 -29.50
CA LEU A 6 -46.24 -27.69 -30.24
C LEU A 6 -45.56 -26.31 -30.14
N ILE A 7 -46.34 -25.24 -30.21
CA ILE A 7 -45.85 -23.86 -30.07
C ILE A 7 -45.35 -23.61 -28.64
N SER A 8 -46.05 -24.06 -27.61
CA SER A 8 -45.62 -23.92 -26.20
C SER A 8 -44.30 -24.67 -25.94
N THR A 9 -44.14 -25.89 -26.51
CA THR A 9 -42.93 -26.69 -26.32
C THR A 9 -41.72 -26.04 -27.05
N VAL A 10 -41.89 -25.51 -28.26
CA VAL A 10 -40.84 -24.84 -29.01
C VAL A 10 -40.43 -23.53 -28.32
N VAL A 11 -41.37 -22.73 -27.81
CA VAL A 11 -41.06 -21.49 -27.08
C VAL A 11 -40.31 -21.78 -25.78
N LEU A 12 -40.72 -22.82 -25.02
CA LEU A 12 -40.04 -23.22 -23.80
C LEU A 12 -38.61 -23.72 -24.09
N THR A 13 -38.43 -24.51 -25.14
CA THR A 13 -37.12 -25.02 -25.55
C THR A 13 -36.19 -23.88 -26.02
N VAL A 14 -36.70 -22.92 -26.77
CA VAL A 14 -35.91 -21.75 -27.20
C VAL A 14 -35.54 -20.85 -26.03
N LEU A 15 -36.46 -20.64 -25.06
CA LEU A 15 -36.17 -19.88 -23.83
C LEU A 15 -35.12 -20.60 -22.96
N CYS A 16 -35.20 -21.94 -22.84
CA CYS A 16 -34.17 -22.71 -22.14
C CYS A 16 -32.80 -22.66 -22.84
N PHE A 17 -32.76 -22.71 -24.18
CA PHE A 17 -31.51 -22.58 -24.93
C PHE A 17 -30.94 -21.18 -24.88
N VAL A 18 -31.75 -20.12 -24.87
CA VAL A 18 -31.31 -18.73 -24.71
C VAL A 18 -30.79 -18.50 -23.29
N SER A 19 -31.44 -19.04 -22.27
CA SER A 19 -30.95 -18.96 -20.88
C SER A 19 -29.65 -19.74 -20.68
N LEU A 20 -29.53 -20.93 -21.27
CA LEU A 20 -28.32 -21.75 -21.21
C LEU A 20 -27.16 -21.11 -22.01
N ALA A 21 -27.46 -20.48 -23.16
CA ALA A 21 -26.47 -19.74 -23.94
C ALA A 21 -26.02 -18.45 -23.25
N ALA A 22 -26.90 -17.80 -22.48
CA ALA A 22 -26.54 -16.65 -21.67
C ALA A 22 -25.64 -17.05 -20.46
N GLU A 23 -25.88 -18.19 -19.84
CA GLU A 23 -25.00 -18.75 -18.80
C GLU A 23 -23.64 -19.20 -19.35
N LEU A 24 -23.57 -19.66 -20.60
CA LEU A 24 -22.32 -20.06 -21.28
C LEU A 24 -21.47 -18.87 -21.77
N SER A 25 -21.98 -17.65 -21.70
CA SER A 25 -21.27 -16.43 -22.16
C SER A 25 -20.82 -15.50 -21.03
N ALA A 26 -21.18 -15.78 -19.77
CA ALA A 26 -20.70 -15.00 -18.65
C ALA A 26 -19.22 -15.26 -18.40
N ASP A 27 -18.41 -14.23 -18.40
CA ASP A 27 -16.99 -14.33 -18.06
C ASP A 27 -16.84 -14.78 -16.60
N HIS A 28 -16.30 -15.98 -16.39
CA HIS A 28 -16.16 -16.59 -15.06
C HIS A 28 -14.92 -16.10 -14.29
N ARG A 29 -14.06 -15.32 -14.96
CA ARG A 29 -12.88 -14.73 -14.31
C ARG A 29 -13.31 -13.72 -13.24
N PRO A 30 -12.60 -13.68 -12.10
CA PRO A 30 -13.00 -12.79 -11.02
C PRO A 30 -12.71 -11.32 -11.36
N ASN A 31 -13.54 -10.43 -10.86
CA ASN A 31 -13.17 -9.03 -10.71
C ASN A 31 -12.03 -8.88 -9.71
N VAL A 32 -11.25 -7.82 -9.84
CA VAL A 32 -10.16 -7.49 -8.92
C VAL A 32 -10.33 -6.06 -8.40
N LEU A 33 -10.41 -5.91 -7.09
CA LEU A 33 -10.30 -4.64 -6.38
C LEU A 33 -9.00 -4.63 -5.58
N LEU A 34 -8.03 -3.84 -6.04
CA LEU A 34 -6.74 -3.66 -5.38
C LEU A 34 -6.70 -2.30 -4.69
N ILE A 35 -6.70 -2.31 -3.35
CA ILE A 35 -6.70 -1.12 -2.50
C ILE A 35 -5.30 -0.91 -1.93
N LEU A 36 -4.70 0.24 -2.23
CA LEU A 36 -3.38 0.64 -1.76
C LEU A 36 -3.51 1.94 -0.96
N CYS A 37 -3.10 1.93 0.31
CA CYS A 37 -2.98 3.15 1.10
C CYS A 37 -1.51 3.62 1.16
N ASP A 38 -1.30 4.83 1.67
CA ASP A 38 -0.04 5.56 1.61
C ASP A 38 0.46 5.88 3.02
N ASP A 39 1.64 5.39 3.39
CA ASP A 39 2.27 5.61 4.70
C ASP A 39 1.54 4.98 5.92
N LEU A 40 0.77 3.91 5.73
CA LEU A 40 0.16 3.19 6.84
C LEU A 40 1.18 2.23 7.48
N GLY A 41 1.38 2.37 8.79
CA GLY A 41 2.29 1.50 9.54
C GLY A 41 1.74 0.07 9.72
N TYR A 42 2.65 -0.88 9.95
CA TYR A 42 2.34 -2.30 10.05
C TYR A 42 1.25 -2.63 11.09
N SER A 43 1.23 -1.89 12.21
CA SER A 43 0.35 -2.16 13.34
C SER A 43 -0.83 -1.18 13.46
N ASP A 44 -1.14 -0.37 12.44
CA ASP A 44 -2.19 0.65 12.57
C ASP A 44 -3.61 0.08 12.53
N LEU A 45 -3.82 -1.04 11.80
CA LEU A 45 -5.14 -1.67 11.68
C LEU A 45 -5.50 -2.49 12.93
N GLY A 46 -6.78 -2.53 13.30
CA GLY A 46 -7.29 -3.34 14.41
C GLY A 46 -6.86 -4.80 14.29
N CYS A 47 -7.03 -5.42 13.12
CA CYS A 47 -6.66 -6.80 12.85
C CYS A 47 -5.13 -7.05 12.81
N TYR A 48 -4.30 -6.01 12.92
CA TYR A 48 -2.84 -6.07 13.10
C TYR A 48 -2.38 -5.52 14.46
N GLY A 49 -3.30 -5.32 15.41
CA GLY A 49 -3.03 -4.93 16.81
C GLY A 49 -3.25 -3.44 17.09
N GLY A 50 -3.68 -2.64 16.10
CA GLY A 50 -3.95 -1.20 16.24
C GLY A 50 -5.14 -0.86 17.14
N GLU A 51 -5.13 0.36 17.68
CA GLU A 51 -6.26 0.95 18.43
C GLU A 51 -7.14 1.81 17.54
N ILE A 52 -6.71 2.11 16.35
CA ILE A 52 -7.47 2.90 15.38
C ILE A 52 -8.70 2.09 14.94
N LYS A 53 -9.83 2.75 14.81
CA LYS A 53 -11.07 2.08 14.40
C LYS A 53 -11.06 1.76 12.91
N THR A 54 -10.91 0.49 12.57
CA THR A 54 -10.90 -0.02 11.20
C THR A 54 -11.88 -1.17 10.98
N PRO A 55 -13.18 -1.01 11.35
CA PRO A 55 -14.14 -2.12 11.38
C PRO A 55 -14.38 -2.75 10.01
N ASN A 56 -14.23 -2.02 8.91
CA ASN A 56 -14.43 -2.55 7.56
C ASN A 56 -13.23 -3.40 7.11
N LEU A 57 -12.01 -2.96 7.41
CA LEU A 57 -10.79 -3.73 7.15
C LEU A 57 -10.67 -4.92 8.11
N ASP A 58 -11.09 -4.77 9.37
CA ASP A 58 -11.12 -5.87 10.34
C ASP A 58 -12.11 -6.95 9.90
N ARG A 59 -13.29 -6.56 9.36
CA ARG A 59 -14.24 -7.49 8.76
C ARG A 59 -13.68 -8.14 7.48
N LEU A 60 -13.01 -7.36 6.61
CA LEU A 60 -12.34 -7.90 5.42
C LEU A 60 -11.32 -8.98 5.80
N ALA A 61 -10.57 -8.77 6.89
CA ALA A 61 -9.63 -9.75 7.44
C ALA A 61 -10.33 -10.99 8.01
N ALA A 62 -11.43 -10.82 8.74
CA ALA A 62 -12.24 -11.92 9.26
C ALA A 62 -12.90 -12.75 8.15
N ASP A 63 -13.25 -12.12 7.03
CA ASP A 63 -13.82 -12.78 5.85
C ASP A 63 -12.75 -13.28 4.86
N GLY A 64 -11.46 -13.11 5.18
CA GLY A 64 -10.33 -13.38 4.29
C GLY A 64 -9.09 -13.89 4.99
N MET A 65 -7.94 -13.57 4.42
CA MET A 65 -6.61 -14.00 4.88
C MET A 65 -5.72 -12.78 5.13
N ARG A 66 -5.01 -12.77 6.27
CA ARG A 66 -3.97 -11.80 6.62
C ARG A 66 -2.60 -12.35 6.26
N PHE A 67 -1.77 -11.53 5.65
CA PHE A 67 -0.36 -11.83 5.39
C PHE A 67 0.50 -11.16 6.45
N THR A 68 1.40 -11.91 7.07
CA THR A 68 2.36 -11.35 8.02
C THR A 68 3.71 -11.02 7.40
N GLN A 69 4.00 -11.54 6.20
CA GLN A 69 5.28 -11.42 5.52
C GLN A 69 5.12 -10.99 4.05
N LEU A 70 4.31 -9.96 3.79
CA LEU A 70 4.35 -9.27 2.49
C LEU A 70 5.33 -8.11 2.57
N TYR A 71 6.14 -7.95 1.51
CA TYR A 71 7.17 -6.93 1.43
C TYR A 71 6.92 -5.92 0.32
N ASN A 72 7.22 -4.66 0.61
CA ASN A 72 7.18 -3.54 -0.31
C ASN A 72 8.60 -3.05 -0.68
N SER A 73 8.73 -1.92 -1.37
CA SER A 73 10.01 -1.32 -1.77
C SER A 73 10.35 -0.04 -0.97
N ALA A 74 10.00 -0.02 0.31
CA ALA A 74 10.37 0.95 1.35
C ALA A 74 9.91 2.40 1.13
N VAL A 75 9.42 2.80 -0.05
CA VAL A 75 8.87 4.14 -0.32
C VAL A 75 7.80 4.08 -1.42
N CYS A 76 6.85 4.99 -1.37
CA CYS A 76 5.65 5.00 -2.21
C CYS A 76 5.94 4.89 -3.73
N VAL A 77 6.84 5.72 -4.26
CA VAL A 77 7.10 5.74 -5.71
C VAL A 77 7.76 4.45 -6.21
N THR A 78 8.68 3.87 -5.45
CA THR A 78 9.34 2.60 -5.79
C THR A 78 8.40 1.42 -5.65
N THR A 79 7.58 1.41 -4.61
CA THR A 79 6.56 0.39 -4.40
C THR A 79 5.51 0.41 -5.52
N ARG A 80 5.00 1.58 -5.89
CA ARG A 80 4.01 1.71 -6.97
C ARG A 80 4.57 1.28 -8.32
N ALA A 81 5.82 1.62 -8.63
CA ALA A 81 6.49 1.13 -9.84
C ALA A 81 6.63 -0.40 -9.83
N ALA A 82 7.10 -0.99 -8.73
CA ALA A 82 7.29 -2.43 -8.62
C ALA A 82 5.96 -3.20 -8.65
N LEU A 83 4.93 -2.71 -7.94
CA LEU A 83 3.59 -3.29 -7.93
C LEU A 83 3.00 -3.35 -9.34
N LEU A 84 3.07 -2.22 -10.06
CA LEU A 84 2.45 -2.10 -11.38
C LEU A 84 3.20 -2.84 -12.48
N THR A 85 4.51 -3.09 -12.33
CA THR A 85 5.31 -3.71 -13.40
C THR A 85 5.71 -5.15 -13.11
N GLY A 86 5.68 -5.59 -11.85
CA GLY A 86 6.24 -6.87 -11.44
C GLY A 86 7.77 -6.92 -11.49
N LEU A 87 8.43 -5.75 -11.51
CA LEU A 87 9.87 -5.57 -11.63
C LEU A 87 10.45 -4.88 -10.40
N TYR A 88 11.73 -5.06 -10.14
CA TYR A 88 12.41 -4.26 -9.12
C TYR A 88 12.50 -2.78 -9.53
N PRO A 89 12.39 -1.83 -8.58
CA PRO A 89 12.28 -0.41 -8.90
C PRO A 89 13.45 0.15 -9.71
N ARG A 90 14.67 -0.39 -9.54
CA ARG A 90 15.87 0.06 -10.26
C ARG A 90 15.88 -0.30 -11.74
N GLN A 91 15.19 -1.37 -12.12
CA GLN A 91 14.99 -1.70 -13.54
C GLN A 91 14.23 -0.58 -14.26
N ALA A 92 13.46 0.23 -13.52
CA ALA A 92 12.83 1.45 -14.03
C ALA A 92 13.78 2.68 -14.15
N LYS A 93 15.08 2.57 -13.85
CA LYS A 93 16.15 3.61 -13.87
C LYS A 93 15.71 5.00 -13.41
N LYS A 94 15.42 5.16 -12.13
CA LYS A 94 14.65 6.24 -11.50
C LYS A 94 13.15 6.01 -11.74
N PRO A 95 12.26 6.13 -10.76
CA PRO A 95 10.92 5.57 -10.82
C PRO A 95 10.07 6.19 -11.93
N ARG A 96 10.39 5.83 -13.18
CA ARG A 96 9.68 6.20 -14.39
C ARG A 96 9.44 4.94 -15.19
N LEU A 97 8.19 4.74 -15.55
CA LEU A 97 7.79 3.67 -16.44
C LEU A 97 8.46 3.88 -17.80
N ARG A 98 9.03 2.81 -18.37
CA ARG A 98 9.68 2.83 -19.68
C ARG A 98 8.85 2.11 -20.72
N THR A 99 9.24 2.23 -21.99
CA THR A 99 8.60 1.55 -23.11
C THR A 99 8.80 0.03 -23.10
N ASN A 100 9.88 -0.45 -22.49
CA ASN A 100 10.17 -1.89 -22.31
C ASN A 100 9.57 -2.48 -21.03
N MET A 101 8.51 -1.88 -20.50
CA MET A 101 7.76 -2.33 -19.31
C MET A 101 6.28 -2.29 -19.61
N ILE A 102 5.57 -3.34 -19.23
CA ILE A 102 4.12 -3.37 -19.20
C ILE A 102 3.62 -3.12 -17.77
N THR A 103 2.56 -2.34 -17.63
CA THR A 103 1.91 -2.11 -16.33
C THR A 103 0.77 -3.10 -16.10
N LEU A 104 0.33 -3.26 -14.85
CA LEU A 104 -0.89 -4.00 -14.51
C LEU A 104 -2.13 -3.48 -15.26
N GLY A 105 -2.25 -2.15 -15.45
CA GLY A 105 -3.33 -1.58 -16.24
C GLY A 105 -3.30 -2.09 -17.69
N GLU A 106 -2.14 -2.02 -18.34
CA GLU A 106 -1.94 -2.51 -19.72
C GLU A 106 -2.14 -4.03 -19.82
N ALA A 107 -1.62 -4.79 -18.85
CA ALA A 107 -1.72 -6.25 -18.83
C ALA A 107 -3.16 -6.73 -18.63
N MET A 108 -3.89 -6.15 -17.67
CA MET A 108 -5.28 -6.50 -17.39
C MET A 108 -6.22 -6.05 -18.51
N ARG A 109 -6.00 -4.85 -19.10
CA ARG A 109 -6.75 -4.41 -20.28
C ARG A 109 -6.54 -5.35 -21.48
N ARG A 110 -5.30 -5.79 -21.70
CA ARG A 110 -4.98 -6.81 -22.72
C ARG A 110 -5.67 -8.14 -22.46
N ALA A 111 -5.84 -8.52 -21.20
CA ALA A 111 -6.62 -9.69 -20.79
C ALA A 111 -8.15 -9.50 -20.90
N GLY A 112 -8.63 -8.35 -21.38
CA GLY A 112 -10.05 -8.06 -21.60
C GLY A 112 -10.80 -7.49 -20.41
N TYR A 113 -10.10 -7.06 -19.36
CA TYR A 113 -10.68 -6.38 -18.20
C TYR A 113 -10.98 -4.90 -18.51
N ALA A 114 -12.08 -4.39 -17.97
CA ALA A 114 -12.26 -2.95 -17.81
C ALA A 114 -11.32 -2.48 -16.68
N THR A 115 -10.60 -1.36 -16.87
CA THR A 115 -9.52 -0.99 -15.96
C THR A 115 -9.71 0.43 -15.44
N SER A 116 -9.61 0.63 -14.12
CA SER A 116 -9.63 1.96 -13.51
C SER A 116 -8.56 2.13 -12.45
N LEU A 117 -8.03 3.35 -12.34
CA LEU A 117 -7.22 3.79 -11.22
C LEU A 117 -7.84 5.03 -10.59
N THR A 118 -8.13 4.96 -9.30
CA THR A 118 -8.65 6.08 -8.53
C THR A 118 -7.68 6.45 -7.43
N GLY A 119 -7.25 7.72 -7.40
CA GLY A 119 -6.39 8.26 -6.34
C GLY A 119 -4.96 8.58 -6.77
N LYS A 120 -3.98 8.23 -5.93
CA LYS A 120 -2.57 8.58 -6.13
C LYS A 120 -1.89 7.72 -7.20
N TRP A 121 -1.29 8.38 -8.20
CA TRP A 121 -0.49 7.75 -9.24
C TRP A 121 1.02 7.73 -8.92
N HIS A 122 1.65 8.90 -8.87
CA HIS A 122 3.06 9.13 -8.50
C HIS A 122 4.12 8.59 -9.48
N LEU A 123 3.77 8.23 -10.72
CA LEU A 123 4.70 7.65 -11.72
C LEU A 123 4.88 8.50 -12.97
N GLY A 124 4.42 9.73 -12.94
CA GLY A 124 4.56 10.71 -14.02
C GLY A 124 3.23 11.40 -14.34
N SER A 125 3.30 12.70 -14.60
CA SER A 125 2.12 13.55 -14.81
C SER A 125 1.87 13.92 -16.27
N GLU A 126 2.83 13.64 -17.14
CA GLU A 126 2.77 14.01 -18.55
C GLU A 126 2.75 12.76 -19.46
N PRO A 127 2.20 12.85 -20.67
CA PRO A 127 2.29 11.77 -21.64
C PRO A 127 3.76 11.38 -21.93
N PRO A 128 4.04 10.10 -22.12
CA PRO A 128 3.17 8.92 -22.12
C PRO A 128 3.08 8.21 -20.76
N LEU A 129 3.18 8.93 -19.65
CA LEU A 129 3.35 8.35 -18.30
C LEU A 129 2.10 8.45 -17.42
N ARG A 130 1.01 9.07 -17.90
CA ARG A 130 -0.25 9.20 -17.14
C ARG A 130 -0.95 7.84 -17.02
N PRO A 131 -1.82 7.62 -16.06
CA PRO A 131 -2.56 6.35 -15.92
C PRO A 131 -3.29 5.91 -17.19
N ILE A 132 -3.94 6.85 -17.90
CA ILE A 132 -4.65 6.56 -19.14
C ILE A 132 -3.70 6.16 -20.29
N ASP A 133 -2.48 6.67 -20.31
CA ASP A 133 -1.45 6.28 -21.27
C ASP A 133 -0.89 4.89 -20.94
N ARG A 134 -1.02 4.46 -19.68
CA ARG A 134 -0.46 3.22 -19.13
C ARG A 134 -1.53 2.19 -18.75
N GLY A 135 -2.61 2.16 -19.55
CA GLY A 135 -3.55 1.06 -19.61
C GLY A 135 -4.74 1.11 -18.67
N PHE A 136 -5.01 2.24 -18.03
CA PHE A 136 -6.25 2.45 -17.32
C PHE A 136 -7.26 3.16 -18.22
N ASP A 137 -8.44 2.56 -18.41
CA ASP A 137 -9.53 3.13 -19.22
C ASP A 137 -10.15 4.34 -18.53
N GLU A 138 -10.04 4.41 -17.20
CA GLU A 138 -10.52 5.52 -16.38
C GLU A 138 -9.54 5.85 -15.25
N TYR A 139 -9.33 7.13 -15.04
CA TYR A 139 -8.50 7.69 -13.98
C TYR A 139 -9.14 8.91 -13.32
N TYR A 140 -9.09 8.96 -12.00
CA TYR A 140 -9.43 10.14 -11.22
C TYR A 140 -8.51 10.27 -10.02
N GLY A 141 -7.74 11.37 -9.90
CA GLY A 141 -6.90 11.55 -8.73
C GLY A 141 -5.68 12.46 -8.91
N VAL A 142 -4.77 12.38 -7.94
CA VAL A 142 -3.51 13.14 -7.91
C VAL A 142 -2.40 12.38 -8.65
N LEU A 143 -1.82 13.03 -9.66
CA LEU A 143 -0.72 12.47 -10.45
C LEU A 143 0.63 12.50 -9.74
N ASP A 144 0.72 13.22 -8.63
CA ASP A 144 1.92 13.39 -7.79
C ASP A 144 1.86 12.55 -6.50
N GLY A 145 2.84 12.78 -5.61
CA GLY A 145 3.03 12.02 -4.38
C GLY A 145 2.09 12.36 -3.23
N CYS A 146 1.58 13.57 -3.16
CA CYS A 146 0.63 14.04 -2.14
C CYS A 146 -0.11 15.27 -2.63
N CYS A 147 -1.10 15.73 -1.89
CA CYS A 147 -1.79 17.01 -2.11
C CYS A 147 -2.50 17.45 -0.82
N ASN A 148 -3.01 18.67 -0.81
CA ASN A 148 -3.95 19.09 0.23
C ASN A 148 -5.24 18.27 0.12
N PHE A 149 -5.72 17.68 1.22
CA PHE A 149 -6.87 16.78 1.21
C PHE A 149 -8.21 17.51 1.00
N PHE A 150 -8.32 18.74 1.51
CA PHE A 150 -9.55 19.54 1.38
C PHE A 150 -9.62 20.31 0.07
N ASN A 151 -8.45 20.74 -0.46
CA ASN A 151 -8.37 21.42 -1.74
C ASN A 151 -7.06 21.08 -2.46
N PRO A 152 -7.04 20.04 -3.31
CA PRO A 152 -5.84 19.65 -4.05
C PRO A 152 -5.24 20.73 -4.96
N ALA A 153 -5.96 21.82 -5.26
CA ALA A 153 -5.44 22.96 -6.00
C ALA A 153 -4.54 23.88 -5.14
N THR A 154 -4.58 23.74 -3.80
CA THR A 154 -3.70 24.49 -2.91
C THR A 154 -2.26 24.05 -3.12
N PRO A 155 -1.32 24.99 -3.41
CA PRO A 155 0.09 24.63 -3.56
C PRO A 155 0.70 24.20 -2.24
N ASP A 156 1.77 23.43 -2.31
CA ASP A 156 2.60 23.14 -1.14
C ASP A 156 3.12 24.46 -0.52
N PRO A 157 3.40 24.50 0.79
CA PRO A 157 4.06 25.63 1.39
C PRO A 157 5.48 25.88 0.81
N VAL A 158 5.94 27.13 0.84
CA VAL A 158 7.26 27.48 0.31
C VAL A 158 8.41 26.71 0.97
N PHE A 159 8.30 26.43 2.28
CA PHE A 159 9.31 25.63 3.00
C PHE A 159 9.36 24.17 2.51
N TYR A 160 8.27 23.69 1.91
CA TYR A 160 8.16 22.33 1.37
C TYR A 160 7.99 22.40 -0.15
N ASN A 161 8.96 21.91 -0.91
CA ASN A 161 8.98 21.92 -2.38
C ASN A 161 8.75 23.29 -3.07
N GLY A 162 9.02 24.41 -2.39
CA GLY A 162 9.01 25.73 -3.00
C GLY A 162 7.64 26.24 -3.47
N GLY A 163 6.56 25.81 -2.87
CA GLY A 163 5.20 26.22 -3.28
C GLY A 163 4.67 25.52 -4.52
N ARG A 164 5.08 24.28 -4.75
CA ARG A 164 4.70 23.49 -5.93
C ARG A 164 3.21 23.17 -5.94
N HIS A 165 2.56 23.37 -7.09
CA HIS A 165 1.22 22.83 -7.35
C HIS A 165 1.29 21.35 -7.69
N ARG A 166 0.38 20.57 -7.13
CA ARG A 166 0.27 19.14 -7.39
C ARG A 166 -0.75 18.88 -8.50
N PRO A 167 -0.35 18.27 -9.64
CA PRO A 167 -1.28 18.01 -10.73
C PRO A 167 -2.35 16.98 -10.32
N PHE A 168 -3.60 17.31 -10.60
CA PHE A 168 -4.77 16.46 -10.40
C PHE A 168 -5.52 16.32 -11.73
N ALA A 169 -6.08 15.15 -12.02
CA ALA A 169 -6.77 14.93 -13.29
C ALA A 169 -7.95 13.97 -13.17
N HIS A 170 -8.88 14.09 -14.12
CA HIS A 170 -9.84 13.08 -14.48
C HIS A 170 -9.56 12.68 -15.93
N ASN A 171 -9.13 11.47 -16.15
CA ASN A 171 -8.61 10.99 -17.42
C ASN A 171 -7.45 11.88 -17.92
N ASP A 172 -7.60 12.54 -19.06
CA ASP A 172 -6.64 13.47 -19.65
C ASP A 172 -6.90 14.95 -19.29
N GLU A 173 -8.02 15.23 -18.63
CA GLU A 173 -8.40 16.59 -18.22
C GLU A 173 -7.79 16.95 -16.86
N ARG A 174 -7.08 18.10 -16.79
CA ARG A 174 -6.54 18.65 -15.54
C ARG A 174 -7.65 19.28 -14.72
N ILE A 175 -7.75 18.90 -13.45
CA ILE A 175 -8.66 19.51 -12.48
C ILE A 175 -7.89 20.51 -11.63
N THR A 176 -8.33 21.78 -11.67
CA THR A 176 -7.69 22.89 -10.94
C THR A 176 -8.65 23.59 -9.98
N LYS A 177 -9.90 23.13 -9.90
CA LYS A 177 -10.93 23.70 -9.00
C LYS A 177 -11.68 22.55 -8.34
N PHE A 178 -11.92 22.68 -7.05
CA PHE A 178 -12.62 21.69 -6.24
C PHE A 178 -13.81 22.33 -5.54
N PRO A 179 -14.94 21.61 -5.38
CA PRO A 179 -16.11 22.14 -4.71
C PRO A 179 -15.85 22.38 -3.21
N GLU A 180 -16.64 23.22 -2.59
CA GLU A 180 -16.68 23.35 -1.15
C GLU A 180 -17.05 22.01 -0.49
N GLY A 181 -16.43 21.69 0.64
CA GLY A 181 -16.63 20.40 1.32
C GLY A 181 -15.89 19.21 0.67
N TYR A 182 -15.08 19.45 -0.36
CA TYR A 182 -14.27 18.40 -0.96
C TYR A 182 -13.30 17.79 0.05
N TYR A 183 -13.12 16.48 -0.02
CA TYR A 183 -12.07 15.76 0.72
C TYR A 183 -11.62 14.55 -0.10
N THR A 184 -10.32 14.45 -0.39
CA THR A 184 -9.76 13.47 -1.33
C THR A 184 -10.16 12.04 -1.01
N THR A 185 -10.09 11.64 0.27
CA THR A 185 -10.41 10.25 0.69
C THR A 185 -11.87 9.89 0.37
N ASP A 186 -12.79 10.81 0.61
CA ASP A 186 -14.22 10.59 0.30
C ASP A 186 -14.46 10.57 -1.20
N ALA A 187 -13.87 11.53 -1.93
CA ALA A 187 -14.00 11.62 -3.37
C ALA A 187 -13.43 10.38 -4.09
N PHE A 188 -12.31 9.85 -3.61
CA PHE A 188 -11.74 8.61 -4.16
C PHE A 188 -12.64 7.41 -3.89
N SER A 189 -13.19 7.32 -2.68
CA SER A 189 -14.13 6.24 -2.32
C SER A 189 -15.40 6.29 -3.17
N GLU A 190 -15.96 7.47 -3.38
CA GLU A 190 -17.16 7.68 -4.18
C GLU A 190 -16.93 7.38 -5.66
N HIS A 191 -15.81 7.90 -6.22
CA HIS A 191 -15.44 7.62 -7.60
C HIS A 191 -15.21 6.11 -7.83
N ALA A 192 -14.47 5.44 -6.96
CA ALA A 192 -14.24 3.99 -7.07
C ALA A 192 -15.55 3.21 -6.98
N ALA A 193 -16.43 3.52 -6.02
CA ALA A 193 -17.72 2.87 -5.87
C ALA A 193 -18.64 3.07 -7.09
N SER A 194 -18.69 4.28 -7.63
CA SER A 194 -19.49 4.57 -8.83
C SER A 194 -18.93 3.88 -10.08
N THR A 195 -17.62 3.83 -10.23
CA THR A 195 -16.95 3.14 -11.33
C THR A 195 -17.17 1.63 -11.28
N ILE A 196 -17.07 1.02 -10.09
CA ILE A 196 -17.37 -0.41 -9.88
C ILE A 196 -18.81 -0.72 -10.29
N LYS A 197 -19.79 0.08 -9.85
CA LYS A 197 -21.21 -0.12 -10.23
C LYS A 197 -21.42 -0.03 -11.73
N ARG A 198 -20.73 0.87 -12.41
CA ARG A 198 -20.81 1.03 -13.86
C ARG A 198 -20.15 -0.13 -14.59
N PHE A 199 -18.95 -0.54 -14.17
CA PHE A 199 -18.26 -1.70 -14.77
C PHE A 199 -18.99 -3.03 -14.56
N ALA A 200 -19.68 -3.18 -13.43
CA ALA A 200 -20.49 -4.37 -13.15
C ALA A 200 -21.71 -4.53 -14.08
N GLN A 201 -22.14 -3.44 -14.76
CA GLN A 201 -23.19 -3.50 -15.76
C GLN A 201 -22.70 -4.02 -17.12
N ASP A 202 -21.39 -3.96 -17.36
CA ASP A 202 -20.76 -4.51 -18.54
C ASP A 202 -20.50 -6.01 -18.31
N ASN A 203 -20.77 -6.86 -19.29
CA ASN A 203 -20.47 -8.31 -19.20
C ASN A 203 -18.95 -8.59 -19.32
N LYS A 204 -18.12 -7.83 -18.62
CA LYS A 204 -16.66 -7.93 -18.59
C LYS A 204 -16.17 -7.89 -17.15
N PRO A 205 -15.15 -8.67 -16.81
CA PRO A 205 -14.50 -8.50 -15.51
C PRO A 205 -13.79 -7.13 -15.44
N PHE A 206 -13.62 -6.61 -14.24
CA PHE A 206 -12.92 -5.35 -14.04
C PHE A 206 -11.69 -5.50 -13.12
N PHE A 207 -10.71 -4.63 -13.36
CA PHE A 207 -9.59 -4.36 -12.47
C PHE A 207 -9.70 -2.90 -11.98
N ALA A 208 -10.12 -2.72 -10.74
CA ALA A 208 -10.21 -1.44 -10.07
C ALA A 208 -9.03 -1.29 -9.09
N HIS A 209 -8.15 -0.31 -9.33
CA HIS A 209 -7.03 0.01 -8.46
C HIS A 209 -7.32 1.30 -7.69
N LEU A 210 -7.68 1.16 -6.40
CA LEU A 210 -7.98 2.28 -5.50
C LEU A 210 -6.74 2.64 -4.69
N CYS A 211 -6.18 3.82 -4.95
CA CYS A 211 -4.92 4.30 -4.40
C CYS A 211 -5.17 5.52 -3.50
N TYR A 212 -5.42 5.30 -2.22
CA TYR A 212 -5.58 6.42 -1.28
C TYR A 212 -4.27 7.22 -1.12
N THR A 213 -4.41 8.53 -0.92
CA THR A 213 -3.33 9.36 -0.38
C THR A 213 -3.26 9.30 1.14
N ALA A 214 -4.35 8.90 1.81
CA ALA A 214 -4.39 8.72 3.25
C ALA A 214 -3.61 7.47 3.68
N PRO A 215 -2.98 7.51 4.86
CA PRO A 215 -2.82 8.64 5.79
C PRO A 215 -1.53 9.47 5.63
N HIS A 216 -0.95 9.55 4.41
CA HIS A 216 0.25 10.36 4.12
C HIS A 216 0.04 11.84 4.51
N PHE A 217 1.10 12.53 4.88
CA PHE A 217 1.06 13.97 5.11
C PHE A 217 0.69 14.75 3.82
N PRO A 218 0.19 16.01 3.95
CA PRO A 218 -0.09 16.75 5.17
C PRO A 218 -1.24 16.13 5.97
N LEU A 219 -1.13 16.16 7.31
CA LEU A 219 -2.20 15.65 8.18
C LEU A 219 -3.39 16.58 8.10
N HIS A 220 -4.41 16.17 7.37
CA HIS A 220 -5.66 16.89 7.22
C HIS A 220 -6.82 15.96 7.60
N ALA A 221 -7.61 16.34 8.58
CA ALA A 221 -8.76 15.57 9.02
C ALA A 221 -9.88 16.51 9.53
N PHE A 222 -11.12 16.06 9.42
CA PHE A 222 -12.24 16.79 10.00
C PHE A 222 -12.18 16.78 11.53
N GLU A 223 -12.53 17.88 12.15
CA GLU A 223 -12.50 18.04 13.60
C GLU A 223 -13.42 17.01 14.31
N GLU A 224 -14.55 16.65 13.72
CA GLU A 224 -15.43 15.61 14.27
C GLU A 224 -14.79 14.23 14.27
N ASP A 225 -13.88 13.93 13.32
CA ASP A 225 -13.13 12.68 13.29
C ASP A 225 -11.97 12.71 14.29
N ILE A 226 -11.25 13.84 14.42
CA ILE A 226 -10.17 14.02 15.39
C ILE A 226 -10.69 13.87 16.83
N LYS A 227 -11.85 14.45 17.16
CA LYS A 227 -12.48 14.35 18.49
C LYS A 227 -12.66 12.91 18.98
N ARG A 228 -12.78 11.94 18.09
CA ARG A 228 -12.91 10.51 18.44
C ARG A 228 -11.62 9.91 19.02
N TYR A 229 -10.50 10.60 18.82
CA TYR A 229 -9.16 10.16 19.22
C TYR A 229 -8.52 11.02 20.29
N ARG A 230 -9.17 12.10 20.72
CA ARG A 230 -8.68 13.02 21.74
C ARG A 230 -8.25 12.29 23.01
N GLY A 231 -7.05 12.57 23.49
CA GLY A 231 -6.47 12.03 24.73
C GLY A 231 -6.01 10.58 24.66
N LYS A 232 -6.01 9.94 23.48
CA LYS A 232 -5.63 8.52 23.35
C LYS A 232 -4.13 8.28 23.23
N TYR A 233 -3.36 9.33 23.02
CA TYR A 233 -1.92 9.24 22.71
C TYR A 233 -1.05 10.04 23.69
N SER A 234 -1.65 10.52 24.80
CA SER A 234 -0.98 11.34 25.83
C SER A 234 0.16 10.64 26.57
N ASP A 235 0.19 9.31 26.52
CA ASP A 235 1.23 8.46 27.12
C ASP A 235 2.41 8.14 26.17
N GLY A 236 2.37 8.63 24.93
CA GLY A 236 3.48 8.68 24.00
C GLY A 236 3.78 7.41 23.21
N TYR A 237 4.89 7.45 22.50
CA TYR A 237 5.27 6.50 21.46
C TYR A 237 5.47 5.07 21.96
N LEU A 238 6.22 4.90 23.04
CA LEU A 238 6.55 3.58 23.59
C LEU A 238 5.32 2.88 24.15
N ALA A 239 4.50 3.62 24.89
CA ALA A 239 3.26 3.08 25.45
C ALA A 239 2.30 2.60 24.37
N MET A 240 2.19 3.33 23.25
CA MET A 240 1.41 2.89 22.09
C MET A 240 1.98 1.59 21.49
N ARG A 241 3.31 1.49 21.28
CA ARG A 241 3.97 0.28 20.77
C ARG A 241 3.72 -0.93 21.66
N GLU A 242 3.84 -0.78 22.97
CA GLU A 242 3.60 -1.84 23.94
C GLU A 242 2.14 -2.32 23.94
N ARG A 243 1.19 -1.39 23.82
CA ARG A 243 -0.23 -1.74 23.70
C ARG A 243 -0.50 -2.54 22.42
N ARG A 244 0.03 -2.09 21.29
CA ARG A 244 -0.10 -2.78 20.00
C ARG A 244 0.54 -4.17 20.02
N HIS A 245 1.73 -4.27 20.59
CA HIS A 245 2.44 -5.54 20.74
C HIS A 245 1.66 -6.55 21.60
N ARG A 246 1.05 -6.12 22.71
CA ARG A 246 0.15 -6.99 23.50
C ARG A 246 -1.04 -7.48 22.69
N ARG A 247 -1.70 -6.61 21.93
CA ARG A 247 -2.82 -7.01 21.08
C ARG A 247 -2.41 -7.97 19.97
N GLN A 248 -1.22 -7.83 19.43
CA GLN A 248 -0.66 -8.80 18.47
C GLN A 248 -0.47 -10.18 19.11
N ALA A 249 -0.03 -10.23 20.38
CA ALA A 249 0.05 -11.47 21.13
C ALA A 249 -1.34 -12.11 21.35
N GLU A 250 -2.29 -11.29 21.81
CA GLU A 250 -3.67 -11.72 22.10
C GLU A 250 -4.42 -12.22 20.85
N SER A 251 -4.15 -11.61 19.69
CA SER A 251 -4.78 -11.99 18.42
C SER A 251 -4.15 -13.20 17.72
N GLY A 252 -3.02 -13.70 18.22
CA GLY A 252 -2.30 -14.80 17.57
C GLY A 252 -1.79 -14.47 16.16
N LEU A 253 -1.55 -13.18 15.88
CA LEU A 253 -1.11 -12.71 14.56
C LEU A 253 0.20 -13.37 14.10
N PHE A 254 1.09 -13.70 15.02
CA PHE A 254 2.36 -14.33 14.75
C PHE A 254 2.44 -15.72 15.37
N PRO A 255 3.06 -16.73 14.72
CA PRO A 255 3.25 -18.06 15.29
C PRO A 255 4.17 -18.04 16.54
N SER A 256 5.09 -17.09 16.58
CA SER A 256 5.88 -16.68 17.74
C SER A 256 5.92 -15.16 17.72
N LEU A 257 5.49 -14.53 18.81
CA LEU A 257 5.46 -13.08 18.89
C LEU A 257 6.89 -12.52 18.77
N PRO A 258 7.16 -11.66 17.76
CA PRO A 258 8.45 -11.01 17.65
C PRO A 258 8.72 -10.13 18.88
N LYS A 259 9.98 -10.04 19.30
CA LYS A 259 10.37 -9.11 20.36
C LYS A 259 10.06 -7.69 19.94
N LEU A 260 9.54 -6.87 20.85
CA LEU A 260 9.36 -5.45 20.57
C LEU A 260 10.72 -4.77 20.41
N SER A 261 10.96 -4.07 19.30
CA SER A 261 12.19 -3.27 19.15
C SER A 261 12.20 -2.11 20.15
N THR A 262 13.37 -1.82 20.71
CA THR A 262 13.56 -0.89 21.81
C THR A 262 13.95 0.52 21.37
N GLU A 263 14.13 1.43 22.32
CA GLU A 263 14.57 2.80 22.07
C GLU A 263 15.95 2.91 21.40
N GLU A 264 16.84 1.93 21.62
CA GLU A 264 18.16 1.86 20.95
C GLU A 264 18.03 1.69 19.43
N ASP A 265 16.88 1.22 18.96
CA ASP A 265 16.55 1.04 17.54
C ASP A 265 15.88 2.27 16.90
N LYS A 266 15.74 3.37 17.64
CA LYS A 266 15.15 4.64 17.19
C LYS A 266 16.17 5.49 16.43
N LYS A 267 16.61 5.07 15.27
CA LYS A 267 17.48 5.91 14.45
C LYS A 267 16.65 6.77 13.50
N GLY A 268 17.05 8.01 13.30
CA GLY A 268 16.41 8.91 12.36
C GLY A 268 16.41 8.39 10.91
N ASP A 269 15.63 9.01 10.05
CA ASP A 269 15.74 8.81 8.61
C ASP A 269 17.18 9.16 8.20
N TYR A 270 17.85 8.26 7.46
CA TYR A 270 19.22 8.49 6.99
C TYR A 270 19.41 9.84 6.26
N ARG A 271 18.34 10.43 5.73
CA ARG A 271 18.36 11.73 5.06
C ARG A 271 18.42 12.92 6.01
N TYR A 272 17.96 12.74 7.24
CA TYR A 272 17.71 13.85 8.15
C TYR A 272 18.50 13.77 9.46
N ASP A 273 19.28 12.72 9.64
CA ASP A 273 20.27 12.51 10.72
C ASP A 273 19.77 12.98 12.11
N TYR A 274 18.55 12.58 12.49
CA TYR A 274 18.02 12.90 13.79
C TYR A 274 17.22 11.75 14.45
N ASP A 275 17.44 11.56 15.73
CA ASP A 275 16.83 10.54 16.54
C ASP A 275 15.35 10.83 16.85
N VAL A 276 14.59 9.78 17.15
CA VAL A 276 13.27 9.92 17.73
C VAL A 276 13.41 10.56 19.11
N PRO A 277 12.70 11.67 19.39
CA PRO A 277 12.83 12.34 20.66
C PRO A 277 12.28 11.47 21.80
N ASP A 278 12.90 11.58 22.97
CA ASP A 278 12.40 10.96 24.18
C ASP A 278 11.12 11.70 24.65
N TRP A 279 10.00 10.98 24.71
CA TRP A 279 8.70 11.54 25.04
C TRP A 279 8.69 12.31 26.36
N GLU A 280 9.34 11.74 27.41
CA GLU A 280 9.34 12.32 28.74
C GLU A 280 10.19 13.62 28.82
N LYS A 281 11.10 13.81 27.88
CA LYS A 281 11.94 15.01 27.81
C LYS A 281 11.34 16.12 26.96
N LEU A 282 10.28 15.85 26.19
CA LEU A 282 9.61 16.87 25.41
C LEU A 282 8.93 17.90 26.32
N PRO A 283 9.03 19.21 26.00
CA PRO A 283 8.20 20.24 26.60
C PRO A 283 6.71 19.90 26.48
N ILE A 284 5.89 20.33 27.47
CA ILE A 284 4.46 20.03 27.47
C ILE A 284 3.78 20.45 26.17
N ALA A 285 4.04 21.64 25.68
CA ALA A 285 3.45 22.14 24.42
C ALA A 285 3.85 21.31 23.18
N GLU A 286 5.05 20.73 23.18
CA GLU A 286 5.48 19.83 22.11
C GLU A 286 4.78 18.48 22.22
N ARG A 287 4.63 17.92 23.44
CA ARG A 287 3.85 16.68 23.65
C ARG A 287 2.41 16.83 23.21
N GLU A 288 1.76 17.94 23.58
CA GLU A 288 0.39 18.24 23.14
C GLU A 288 0.27 18.31 21.62
N ARG A 289 1.28 18.87 20.92
CA ARG A 289 1.27 18.93 19.48
C ARG A 289 1.56 17.58 18.83
N GLU A 290 2.49 16.79 19.38
CA GLU A 290 2.74 15.41 18.95
C GLU A 290 1.48 14.54 19.14
N GLU A 291 0.80 14.64 20.27
CA GLU A 291 -0.48 13.96 20.51
C GLU A 291 -1.51 14.33 19.44
N ALA A 292 -1.69 15.63 19.18
CA ALA A 292 -2.61 16.12 18.15
C ALA A 292 -2.26 15.59 16.74
N ARG A 293 -0.97 15.37 16.42
CA ARG A 293 -0.55 14.76 15.16
C ARG A 293 -1.03 13.32 15.02
N MET A 294 -0.87 12.52 16.08
CA MET A 294 -1.34 11.13 16.03
C MET A 294 -2.87 11.03 16.06
N GLU A 295 -3.56 11.94 16.75
CA GLU A 295 -5.02 12.04 16.72
C GLU A 295 -5.54 12.32 15.30
N ALA A 296 -4.93 13.29 14.61
CA ALA A 296 -5.28 13.62 13.23
C ALA A 296 -4.97 12.46 12.26
N TYR A 297 -3.81 11.83 12.42
CA TYR A 297 -3.45 10.63 11.65
C TYR A 297 -4.47 9.49 11.83
N ALA A 298 -4.82 9.18 13.07
CA ALA A 298 -5.81 8.15 13.39
C ALA A 298 -7.19 8.47 12.79
N ALA A 299 -7.58 9.75 12.80
CA ALA A 299 -8.80 10.23 12.17
C ALA A 299 -8.80 10.03 10.65
N MET A 300 -7.64 10.24 9.98
CA MET A 300 -7.49 9.98 8.55
C MET A 300 -7.63 8.50 8.22
N VAL A 301 -7.03 7.61 9.02
CA VAL A 301 -7.15 6.15 8.87
C VAL A 301 -8.61 5.68 9.07
N ASP A 302 -9.28 6.13 10.13
CA ASP A 302 -10.69 5.83 10.41
C ASP A 302 -11.60 6.28 9.24
N ARG A 303 -11.37 7.49 8.70
CA ARG A 303 -12.15 7.96 7.55
C ARG A 303 -11.89 7.16 6.28
N MET A 304 -10.64 6.76 6.05
CA MET A 304 -10.27 5.86 4.95
C MET A 304 -10.99 4.51 5.09
N ASP A 305 -11.00 3.91 6.27
CA ASP A 305 -11.73 2.65 6.52
C ASP A 305 -13.22 2.78 6.23
N ARG A 306 -13.86 3.90 6.64
CA ARG A 306 -15.26 4.17 6.30
C ARG A 306 -15.47 4.32 4.78
N GLY A 307 -14.51 4.94 4.09
CA GLY A 307 -14.47 5.03 2.64
C GLY A 307 -14.39 3.66 1.98
N ILE A 308 -13.49 2.80 2.47
CA ILE A 308 -13.37 1.40 2.02
C ILE A 308 -14.68 0.65 2.26
N GLY A 309 -15.34 0.86 3.39
CA GLY A 309 -16.66 0.28 3.66
C GLY A 309 -17.70 0.62 2.60
N ARG A 310 -17.74 1.88 2.11
CA ARG A 310 -18.62 2.28 1.00
C ARG A 310 -18.27 1.58 -0.31
N VAL A 311 -16.97 1.43 -0.61
CA VAL A 311 -16.51 0.72 -1.82
C VAL A 311 -16.86 -0.76 -1.76
N LEU A 312 -16.67 -1.41 -0.61
CA LEU A 312 -17.07 -2.82 -0.42
C LEU A 312 -18.58 -3.00 -0.56
N ALA A 313 -19.38 -2.10 0.01
CA ALA A 313 -20.84 -2.13 -0.14
C ALA A 313 -21.28 -2.00 -1.61
N SER A 314 -20.53 -1.24 -2.43
CA SER A 314 -20.84 -1.11 -3.87
C SER A 314 -20.67 -2.42 -4.64
N LEU A 315 -19.80 -3.34 -4.19
CA LEU A 315 -19.68 -4.69 -4.77
C LEU A 315 -20.92 -5.54 -4.46
N ASP A 316 -21.44 -5.44 -3.21
CA ASP A 316 -22.65 -6.14 -2.78
C ASP A 316 -23.88 -5.61 -3.53
N GLU A 317 -24.02 -4.27 -3.61
CA GLU A 317 -25.11 -3.60 -4.33
C GLU A 317 -25.12 -3.91 -5.84
N ALA A 318 -23.93 -4.10 -6.42
CA ALA A 318 -23.78 -4.49 -7.82
C ALA A 318 -23.91 -6.00 -8.07
N GLY A 319 -24.04 -6.81 -7.01
CA GLY A 319 -24.17 -8.27 -7.11
C GLY A 319 -22.92 -9.01 -7.56
N VAL A 320 -21.72 -8.37 -7.41
CA VAL A 320 -20.45 -8.94 -7.88
C VAL A 320 -19.47 -9.30 -6.76
N ALA A 321 -19.87 -9.11 -5.50
CA ALA A 321 -18.99 -9.30 -4.34
C ALA A 321 -18.41 -10.72 -4.22
N ASP A 322 -19.20 -11.76 -4.57
CA ASP A 322 -18.80 -13.16 -4.49
C ASP A 322 -17.80 -13.56 -5.59
N ASN A 323 -17.81 -12.84 -6.74
CA ASN A 323 -16.86 -13.03 -7.82
C ASN A 323 -15.80 -11.91 -7.88
N THR A 324 -15.47 -11.30 -6.74
CA THR A 324 -14.46 -10.25 -6.66
C THR A 324 -13.35 -10.63 -5.67
N VAL A 325 -12.11 -10.61 -6.14
CA VAL A 325 -10.91 -10.64 -5.30
C VAL A 325 -10.66 -9.25 -4.77
N VAL A 326 -10.75 -9.05 -3.47
CA VAL A 326 -10.42 -7.79 -2.80
C VAL A 326 -9.08 -7.93 -2.10
N ILE A 327 -8.15 -7.04 -2.40
CA ILE A 327 -6.82 -7.00 -1.81
C ILE A 327 -6.59 -5.61 -1.22
N PHE A 328 -6.16 -5.54 0.03
CA PHE A 328 -5.74 -4.32 0.71
C PHE A 328 -4.30 -4.43 1.18
N LEU A 329 -3.49 -3.38 0.98
CA LEU A 329 -2.14 -3.26 1.51
C LEU A 329 -1.69 -1.79 1.63
N SER A 330 -0.57 -1.55 2.36
CA SER A 330 0.15 -0.27 2.40
C SER A 330 1.35 -0.28 1.46
N ASP A 331 1.72 0.88 0.92
CA ASP A 331 2.86 1.00 0.00
C ASP A 331 4.23 1.08 0.68
N ASN A 332 4.30 1.41 1.95
CA ASN A 332 5.49 1.34 2.82
C ASN A 332 5.08 1.34 4.29
N GLY A 333 6.05 1.21 5.18
CA GLY A 333 5.81 1.39 6.61
C GLY A 333 5.46 2.84 6.98
N GLY A 334 5.04 3.06 8.23
CA GLY A 334 4.73 4.38 8.77
C GLY A 334 5.84 5.40 8.52
N CYS A 335 5.46 6.64 8.30
CA CYS A 335 6.35 7.70 7.80
C CYS A 335 6.88 8.56 8.93
N ALA A 336 8.18 8.53 9.17
CA ALA A 336 8.86 9.39 10.14
C ALA A 336 9.43 10.69 9.52
N SER A 337 8.98 11.06 8.32
CA SER A 337 9.45 12.28 7.64
C SER A 337 9.21 13.53 8.48
N TRP A 338 10.19 14.42 8.43
CA TRP A 338 10.19 15.69 9.12
C TRP A 338 10.86 16.77 8.25
N PRO A 339 10.38 18.00 8.20
CA PRO A 339 11.06 19.05 7.46
C PRO A 339 12.37 19.44 8.18
N GLY A 340 13.50 19.35 7.49
CA GLY A 340 14.81 19.64 8.11
C GLY A 340 16.01 19.25 7.26
N SER A 341 15.76 18.72 6.06
CA SER A 341 16.85 18.30 5.14
C SER A 341 17.63 19.46 4.53
N SER A 342 17.14 20.70 4.66
CA SER A 342 17.79 21.91 4.17
C SER A 342 17.74 23.02 5.21
N PRO A 343 18.75 23.89 5.28
CA PRO A 343 18.75 25.02 6.21
C PRO A 343 17.46 25.85 6.08
N GLY A 344 16.84 26.18 7.21
CA GLY A 344 15.62 26.99 7.28
C GLY A 344 14.29 26.25 6.98
N GLN A 345 14.31 24.99 6.57
CA GLN A 345 13.06 24.23 6.37
C GLN A 345 12.29 23.99 7.67
N GLU A 346 12.97 23.59 8.72
CA GLU A 346 12.33 23.37 10.03
C GLU A 346 11.81 24.68 10.62
N GLU A 347 12.56 25.76 10.57
CA GLU A 347 12.10 27.09 10.99
C GLU A 347 10.88 27.54 10.18
N GLY A 348 10.91 27.36 8.86
CA GLY A 348 9.79 27.65 7.96
C GLY A 348 8.55 26.84 8.32
N PHE A 349 8.72 25.56 8.60
CA PHE A 349 7.65 24.65 9.04
C PHE A 349 7.03 25.09 10.37
N LEU A 350 7.85 25.35 11.38
CA LEU A 350 7.37 25.77 12.70
C LEU A 350 6.64 27.11 12.61
N LYS A 351 7.18 28.07 11.88
CA LYS A 351 6.55 29.37 11.64
C LYS A 351 5.22 29.26 10.89
N TYR A 352 5.17 28.41 9.85
CA TYR A 352 3.96 28.23 9.04
C TYR A 352 2.81 27.64 9.85
N ASN A 353 3.08 26.64 10.66
CA ASN A 353 2.06 25.91 11.42
C ASN A 353 1.76 26.47 12.82
N LYS A 354 2.46 27.53 13.28
CA LYS A 354 2.46 28.00 14.65
C LYS A 354 1.06 28.19 15.25
N ASP A 355 0.18 28.83 14.49
CA ASP A 355 -1.17 29.21 14.94
C ASP A 355 -2.28 28.41 14.24
N ILE A 356 -1.90 27.32 13.54
CA ILE A 356 -2.84 26.47 12.82
C ILE A 356 -3.03 25.18 13.62
N PRO A 357 -4.27 24.81 13.96
CA PRO A 357 -4.54 23.52 14.59
C PRO A 357 -4.09 22.35 13.70
N VAL A 358 -3.57 21.30 14.33
CA VAL A 358 -3.24 20.07 13.60
C VAL A 358 -4.51 19.45 13.01
N GLY A 359 -4.45 19.06 11.75
CA GLY A 359 -5.61 18.54 11.02
C GLY A 359 -6.34 19.57 10.14
N ASP A 360 -6.10 20.86 10.37
CA ASP A 360 -6.71 21.94 9.56
C ASP A 360 -6.11 21.96 8.15
N GLY A 361 -6.96 22.10 7.12
CA GLY A 361 -6.56 22.13 5.70
C GLY A 361 -5.64 23.30 5.31
N ARG A 362 -5.47 24.31 6.18
CA ARG A 362 -4.54 25.42 6.01
C ARG A 362 -3.13 25.06 6.50
N GLY A 363 -3.00 24.06 7.38
CA GLY A 363 -1.72 23.57 7.91
C GLY A 363 -0.99 22.65 6.95
N TYR A 364 0.24 22.28 7.34
CA TYR A 364 1.02 21.27 6.63
C TYR A 364 1.83 20.48 7.65
N GLU A 365 1.17 19.57 8.35
CA GLU A 365 1.74 18.77 9.41
C GLU A 365 2.16 17.38 8.93
N PHE A 366 3.20 16.87 9.59
CA PHE A 366 3.69 15.50 9.45
C PHE A 366 3.33 14.71 10.70
N VAL A 367 3.20 13.40 10.61
CA VAL A 367 2.94 12.58 11.80
C VAL A 367 4.15 12.60 12.75
N GLY A 368 5.35 12.80 12.20
CA GLY A 368 6.56 12.95 12.98
C GLY A 368 7.29 11.64 13.26
N LYS A 369 8.51 11.77 13.78
CA LYS A 369 9.48 10.69 13.92
C LYS A 369 9.03 9.62 14.92
N GLY A 370 8.54 10.04 16.06
CA GLY A 370 8.13 9.17 17.15
C GLY A 370 6.96 8.29 16.77
N TRP A 371 5.95 8.87 16.19
CA TRP A 371 4.78 8.11 15.75
C TRP A 371 5.07 7.25 14.52
N GLY A 372 5.85 7.75 13.53
CA GLY A 372 6.26 6.95 12.38
C GLY A 372 7.00 5.67 12.78
N TRP A 373 7.84 5.73 13.84
CA TRP A 373 8.44 4.53 14.44
C TRP A 373 7.41 3.68 15.17
N ALA A 374 6.54 4.31 15.96
CA ALA A 374 5.57 3.60 16.79
C ALA A 374 4.53 2.83 15.96
N GLN A 375 4.16 3.32 14.80
CA GLN A 375 3.21 2.71 13.87
C GLN A 375 3.67 1.34 13.34
N ASN A 376 4.95 1.03 13.37
CA ASN A 376 5.51 -0.21 12.82
C ASN A 376 5.74 -1.32 13.86
N ALA A 377 5.14 -1.22 15.07
CA ALA A 377 5.28 -2.27 16.07
C ALA A 377 4.95 -3.66 15.49
N PRO A 378 5.75 -4.69 15.79
CA PRO A 378 6.87 -4.74 16.72
C PRO A 378 8.22 -4.37 16.09
N PHE A 379 8.23 -4.08 14.79
CA PHE A 379 9.41 -3.98 13.94
C PHE A 379 10.23 -2.72 14.21
N ARG A 380 11.49 -2.82 13.80
CA ARG A 380 12.49 -1.77 13.84
C ARG A 380 12.35 -0.85 12.63
N GLN A 381 12.63 0.43 12.81
CA GLN A 381 12.64 1.46 11.78
C GLN A 381 11.26 1.71 11.13
N PHE A 382 11.25 2.38 9.97
CA PHE A 382 10.08 2.94 9.30
C PHE A 382 10.37 3.19 7.80
N LYS A 383 9.46 3.80 7.09
CA LYS A 383 9.59 4.22 5.68
C LYS A 383 11.02 4.66 5.36
N THR A 384 11.50 4.33 4.16
CA THR A 384 12.85 4.55 3.60
C THR A 384 13.94 3.59 4.06
N TRP A 385 13.74 2.85 5.14
CA TRP A 385 14.65 1.83 5.60
C TRP A 385 14.35 0.46 5.02
N CYS A 386 15.40 -0.36 4.82
CA CYS A 386 15.26 -1.76 4.39
C CYS A 386 15.12 -2.74 5.58
N TYR A 387 14.92 -2.24 6.80
CA TYR A 387 14.52 -3.05 7.95
C TYR A 387 13.02 -3.38 7.89
N GLU A 388 12.57 -4.37 8.67
CA GLU A 388 11.19 -4.86 8.63
C GLU A 388 10.15 -3.73 8.78
N GLY A 389 10.39 -2.74 9.65
CA GLY A 389 9.45 -1.61 9.82
C GLY A 389 9.29 -0.71 8.59
N GLY A 390 10.26 -0.72 7.67
CA GLY A 390 10.17 0.03 6.41
C GLY A 390 9.58 -0.78 5.27
N ILE A 391 9.84 -2.09 5.22
CA ILE A 391 9.49 -2.93 4.06
C ILE A 391 8.39 -3.96 4.31
N ALA A 392 8.11 -4.37 5.55
CA ALA A 392 6.97 -5.25 5.82
C ALA A 392 5.67 -4.44 5.84
N THR A 393 4.67 -4.93 5.13
CA THR A 393 3.38 -4.25 5.01
C THR A 393 2.23 -5.16 5.42
N PRO A 394 1.18 -4.63 6.10
CA PRO A 394 -0.04 -5.39 6.31
C PRO A 394 -0.73 -5.63 4.97
N MET A 395 -1.16 -6.86 4.72
CA MET A 395 -1.97 -7.21 3.55
C MET A 395 -3.12 -8.11 3.94
N ILE A 396 -4.29 -7.81 3.39
CA ILE A 396 -5.50 -8.61 3.55
C ILE A 396 -5.99 -9.01 2.16
N VAL A 397 -6.37 -10.26 1.98
CA VAL A 397 -7.04 -10.73 0.76
C VAL A 397 -8.34 -11.44 1.11
N ARG A 398 -9.43 -11.06 0.42
CA ARG A 398 -10.73 -11.72 0.49
C ARG A 398 -11.13 -12.20 -0.90
N TRP A 399 -11.50 -13.46 -1.01
CA TRP A 399 -12.12 -14.04 -2.20
C TRP A 399 -13.09 -15.14 -1.76
N PRO A 400 -14.40 -14.87 -1.75
CA PRO A 400 -15.39 -15.81 -1.24
C PRO A 400 -15.29 -17.20 -1.88
N GLY A 401 -15.33 -18.24 -1.07
CA GLY A 401 -15.25 -19.63 -1.53
C GLY A 401 -13.86 -20.09 -2.05
N LYS A 402 -12.87 -19.20 -2.11
CA LYS A 402 -11.51 -19.51 -2.59
C LYS A 402 -10.44 -19.24 -1.54
N VAL A 403 -10.56 -18.17 -0.78
CA VAL A 403 -9.70 -17.82 0.36
C VAL A 403 -10.38 -18.24 1.65
N ALA A 404 -9.67 -18.96 2.51
CA ALA A 404 -10.20 -19.37 3.81
C ALA A 404 -10.43 -18.14 4.71
N ARG A 405 -11.62 -18.06 5.33
CA ARG A 405 -11.98 -16.99 6.26
C ARG A 405 -11.12 -17.05 7.52
N ASP A 406 -10.88 -15.89 8.12
CA ASP A 406 -10.11 -15.68 9.37
C ASP A 406 -8.78 -16.46 9.39
N SER A 407 -8.12 -16.53 8.23
CA SER A 407 -6.86 -17.24 8.09
C SER A 407 -5.66 -16.29 8.12
N ILE A 408 -4.51 -16.84 8.48
CA ILE A 408 -3.23 -16.11 8.52
C ILE A 408 -2.21 -16.93 7.73
N THR A 409 -1.47 -16.26 6.87
CA THR A 409 -0.33 -16.87 6.18
C THR A 409 0.97 -16.20 6.58
N HIS A 410 2.01 -17.03 6.77
CA HIS A 410 3.37 -16.60 7.05
C HIS A 410 4.30 -16.85 5.85
N GLN A 411 3.73 -17.20 4.69
CA GLN A 411 4.51 -17.35 3.47
C GLN A 411 4.98 -15.96 2.99
N VAL A 412 6.22 -15.92 2.55
CA VAL A 412 6.85 -14.69 2.07
C VAL A 412 6.28 -14.30 0.72
N GLY A 413 5.84 -13.05 0.60
CA GLY A 413 5.44 -12.42 -0.66
C GLY A 413 6.12 -11.07 -0.85
N HIS A 414 6.13 -10.58 -2.07
CA HIS A 414 6.63 -9.26 -2.41
C HIS A 414 5.67 -8.57 -3.38
N ILE A 415 5.65 -7.26 -3.43
CA ILE A 415 4.76 -6.52 -4.33
C ILE A 415 5.00 -6.78 -5.81
N ILE A 416 6.21 -7.26 -6.21
CA ILE A 416 6.46 -7.71 -7.58
C ILE A 416 5.62 -8.93 -7.98
N ASP A 417 5.10 -9.68 -7.00
CA ASP A 417 4.29 -10.88 -7.18
C ASP A 417 2.88 -10.58 -7.70
N PHE A 418 2.43 -9.32 -7.62
CA PHE A 418 1.08 -8.95 -8.05
C PHE A 418 0.89 -9.08 -9.56
N MET A 419 1.88 -8.76 -10.38
CA MET A 419 1.79 -8.90 -11.83
C MET A 419 1.48 -10.36 -12.24
N PRO A 420 2.29 -11.37 -11.89
CA PRO A 420 1.97 -12.75 -12.24
C PRO A 420 0.71 -13.27 -11.54
N THR A 421 0.38 -12.80 -10.33
CA THR A 421 -0.82 -13.20 -9.61
C THR A 421 -2.09 -12.75 -10.33
N LEU A 422 -2.16 -11.48 -10.74
CA LEU A 422 -3.33 -10.93 -11.41
C LEU A 422 -3.47 -11.47 -12.83
N LEU A 423 -2.36 -11.72 -13.54
CA LEU A 423 -2.39 -12.38 -14.83
C LEU A 423 -2.88 -13.83 -14.74
N GLU A 424 -2.48 -14.59 -13.70
CA GLU A 424 -2.99 -15.93 -13.47
C GLU A 424 -4.50 -15.93 -13.13
N LEU A 425 -4.98 -14.95 -12.33
CA LEU A 425 -6.41 -14.72 -12.07
C LEU A 425 -7.17 -14.37 -13.35
N ALA A 426 -6.54 -13.65 -14.25
CA ALA A 426 -7.09 -13.25 -15.54
C ALA A 426 -6.94 -14.34 -16.63
N GLU A 427 -6.42 -15.52 -16.29
CA GLU A 427 -6.13 -16.62 -17.23
C GLU A 427 -5.29 -16.14 -18.44
N SER A 428 -4.35 -15.24 -18.17
CA SER A 428 -3.50 -14.59 -19.17
C SER A 428 -2.03 -14.76 -18.84
N ASN A 429 -1.18 -14.61 -19.85
CA ASN A 429 0.26 -14.75 -19.72
C ASN A 429 0.95 -13.38 -19.78
N TYR A 430 2.06 -13.28 -19.07
CA TYR A 430 2.98 -12.14 -19.21
C TYR A 430 3.58 -12.16 -20.62
N PRO A 431 3.45 -11.09 -21.42
CA PRO A 431 3.93 -11.09 -22.81
C PRO A 431 5.46 -10.93 -22.86
N ARG A 432 6.07 -11.38 -23.96
CA ARG A 432 7.50 -11.12 -24.24
C ARG A 432 7.70 -9.77 -24.93
N GLU A 433 6.70 -9.34 -25.67
CA GLU A 433 6.71 -8.09 -26.44
C GLU A 433 5.44 -7.29 -26.15
N PHE A 434 5.58 -5.98 -26.09
CA PHE A 434 4.47 -5.05 -25.94
C PHE A 434 4.77 -3.75 -26.71
N ASN A 435 3.82 -3.29 -27.54
CA ASN A 435 3.96 -2.10 -28.39
C ASN A 435 5.29 -2.09 -29.18
N GLU A 436 5.58 -3.20 -29.88
CA GLU A 436 6.77 -3.39 -30.71
C GLU A 436 8.12 -3.37 -29.94
N ASN A 437 8.08 -3.40 -28.61
CA ASN A 437 9.27 -3.48 -27.78
C ASN A 437 9.33 -4.85 -27.10
N GLU A 438 10.52 -5.44 -27.09
CA GLU A 438 10.82 -6.52 -26.15
C GLU A 438 10.78 -5.96 -24.73
N ILE A 439 10.02 -6.62 -23.83
CA ILE A 439 9.86 -6.15 -22.47
C ILE A 439 10.69 -6.98 -21.49
N LEU A 440 11.06 -6.34 -20.38
CA LEU A 440 11.80 -7.00 -19.32
C LEU A 440 11.01 -8.18 -18.74
N PRO A 441 11.65 -9.33 -18.47
CA PRO A 441 10.98 -10.47 -17.87
C PRO A 441 10.48 -10.14 -16.46
N VAL A 442 9.29 -10.65 -16.11
CA VAL A 442 8.72 -10.47 -14.78
C VAL A 442 9.60 -11.12 -13.70
N GLU A 443 9.81 -10.41 -12.59
CA GLU A 443 10.61 -10.87 -11.45
C GLU A 443 9.76 -11.59 -10.39
N GLY A 444 8.46 -11.30 -10.35
CA GLY A 444 7.54 -11.83 -9.35
C GLY A 444 7.15 -13.29 -9.59
N LYS A 445 6.61 -13.91 -8.53
CA LYS A 445 6.02 -15.25 -8.54
C LYS A 445 4.59 -15.16 -8.02
N SER A 446 3.63 -15.88 -8.65
CA SER A 446 2.22 -15.80 -8.28
C SER A 446 1.94 -16.14 -6.81
N LEU A 447 1.09 -15.34 -6.17
CA LEU A 447 0.54 -15.58 -4.83
C LEU A 447 -0.75 -16.43 -4.86
N LEU A 448 -1.26 -16.77 -6.03
CA LEU A 448 -2.55 -17.48 -6.15
C LEU A 448 -2.57 -18.83 -5.43
N PRO A 449 -1.50 -19.65 -5.41
CA PRO A 449 -1.45 -20.84 -4.57
C PRO A 449 -1.62 -20.53 -3.07
N VAL A 450 -1.02 -19.41 -2.59
CA VAL A 450 -1.16 -18.98 -1.19
C VAL A 450 -2.59 -18.56 -0.88
N PHE A 451 -3.25 -17.84 -1.79
CA PHE A 451 -4.67 -17.47 -1.65
C PHE A 451 -5.58 -18.71 -1.52
N ARG A 452 -5.20 -19.82 -2.15
CA ARG A 452 -5.89 -21.12 -2.06
C ARG A 452 -5.45 -21.97 -0.87
N GLY A 453 -4.67 -21.44 0.06
CA GLY A 453 -4.15 -22.15 1.23
C GLY A 453 -3.05 -23.17 0.93
N GLN A 454 -2.43 -23.09 -0.24
CA GLN A 454 -1.37 -24.00 -0.68
C GLN A 454 0.02 -23.40 -0.42
N LYS A 455 1.03 -24.25 -0.35
CA LYS A 455 2.43 -23.80 -0.39
C LYS A 455 2.79 -23.42 -1.83
N ARG A 456 3.59 -22.38 -1.96
CA ARG A 456 4.24 -22.01 -3.22
C ARG A 456 5.76 -22.11 -3.10
N ASP A 457 6.44 -22.29 -4.21
CA ASP A 457 7.87 -22.07 -4.29
C ASP A 457 8.16 -20.58 -4.16
N GLY A 458 8.68 -20.18 -3.00
CA GLY A 458 9.03 -18.78 -2.70
C GLY A 458 10.18 -18.28 -3.58
N HIS A 459 10.54 -17.01 -3.39
CA HIS A 459 11.75 -16.45 -3.98
C HIS A 459 12.99 -17.08 -3.32
N GLU A 460 14.01 -17.41 -4.10
CA GLU A 460 15.32 -17.83 -3.58
C GLU A 460 15.95 -16.69 -2.80
N SER A 461 15.84 -15.46 -3.33
CA SER A 461 16.23 -14.24 -2.65
C SER A 461 15.28 -13.10 -3.01
N LEU A 462 15.13 -12.15 -2.09
CA LEU A 462 14.51 -10.85 -2.30
C LEU A 462 15.52 -9.79 -1.90
N SER A 463 15.69 -8.76 -2.74
CA SER A 463 16.69 -7.72 -2.51
C SER A 463 16.10 -6.33 -2.59
N TRP A 464 16.67 -5.42 -1.83
CA TRP A 464 16.26 -4.01 -1.75
C TRP A 464 17.47 -3.09 -1.87
N GLU A 465 17.23 -1.96 -2.48
CA GLU A 465 18.12 -0.81 -2.44
C GLU A 465 17.28 0.46 -2.48
N LEU A 466 17.49 1.33 -1.51
CA LEU A 466 16.84 2.64 -1.47
C LEU A 466 17.72 3.64 -0.72
N PHE A 467 18.14 4.70 -1.42
CA PHE A 467 18.88 5.80 -0.83
C PHE A 467 20.16 5.39 -0.09
N GLY A 468 20.83 4.34 -0.55
CA GLY A 468 22.02 3.78 0.08
C GLY A 468 21.75 2.72 1.15
N ASN A 469 20.53 2.57 1.61
CA ASN A 469 20.09 1.41 2.39
C ASN A 469 20.00 0.19 1.47
N ARG A 470 20.44 -0.98 1.96
CA ARG A 470 20.48 -2.22 1.19
C ARG A 470 19.96 -3.37 2.04
N ALA A 471 19.32 -4.34 1.43
CA ALA A 471 19.03 -5.61 2.09
C ALA A 471 18.93 -6.75 1.08
N ILE A 472 19.21 -7.95 1.56
CA ILE A 472 18.91 -9.20 0.88
C ILE A 472 18.33 -10.19 1.88
N ARG A 473 17.25 -10.85 1.52
CA ARG A 473 16.65 -11.94 2.28
C ARG A 473 16.78 -13.24 1.50
N GLN A 474 17.28 -14.30 2.15
CA GLN A 474 17.38 -15.66 1.63
C GLN A 474 16.77 -16.62 2.65
N GLY A 475 15.57 -17.11 2.39
CA GLY A 475 14.81 -17.91 3.35
C GLY A 475 14.55 -17.12 4.64
N ASP A 476 15.04 -17.64 5.78
CA ASP A 476 14.91 -17.01 7.09
C ASP A 476 16.04 -16.02 7.41
N TRP A 477 17.09 -15.95 6.59
CA TRP A 477 18.21 -15.04 6.80
C TRP A 477 18.01 -13.72 6.05
N LYS A 478 18.31 -12.64 6.73
CA LYS A 478 18.29 -11.29 6.15
C LYS A 478 19.57 -10.54 6.51
N LEU A 479 20.21 -9.99 5.47
CA LEU A 479 21.37 -9.12 5.59
C LEU A 479 20.92 -7.70 5.27
N VAL A 480 21.22 -6.73 6.14
CA VAL A 480 20.81 -5.33 6.01
C VAL A 480 22.04 -4.43 6.10
N TRP A 481 22.10 -3.41 5.25
CA TRP A 481 23.08 -2.34 5.29
C TRP A 481 22.36 -1.02 5.53
N GLY A 482 22.62 -0.40 6.68
CA GLY A 482 22.17 0.96 6.96
C GLY A 482 23.10 1.98 6.31
N ALA A 483 22.54 2.95 5.58
CA ALA A 483 23.32 4.01 4.91
C ALA A 483 24.08 4.90 5.90
N SER A 484 23.57 5.05 7.12
CA SER A 484 24.22 5.79 8.23
C SER A 484 25.34 4.99 8.88
N GLU A 485 25.12 3.74 9.20
CA GLU A 485 26.06 2.84 9.89
C GLU A 485 27.18 2.35 8.99
N LYS A 486 26.92 2.24 7.69
CA LYS A 486 27.86 1.76 6.65
C LYS A 486 28.47 0.41 7.00
N THR A 487 27.67 -0.47 7.57
CA THR A 487 28.05 -1.83 7.94
C THR A 487 26.92 -2.80 7.67
N TRP A 488 27.25 -4.06 7.39
CA TRP A 488 26.29 -5.14 7.25
C TRP A 488 25.87 -5.68 8.62
N GLU A 489 24.59 -5.84 8.83
CA GLU A 489 23.94 -6.49 9.96
C GLU A 489 23.22 -7.74 9.47
N LEU A 490 23.37 -8.88 10.18
CA LEU A 490 22.78 -10.17 9.80
C LEU A 490 21.75 -10.62 10.83
N TYR A 491 20.58 -11.06 10.36
CA TYR A 491 19.47 -11.48 11.21
C TYR A 491 18.90 -12.83 10.78
N ASP A 492 18.49 -13.64 11.76
CA ASP A 492 17.64 -14.82 11.57
C ASP A 492 16.18 -14.42 11.85
N LEU A 493 15.42 -14.15 10.79
CA LEU A 493 14.04 -13.67 10.90
C LEU A 493 13.06 -14.68 11.49
N LYS A 494 13.44 -15.96 11.54
CA LYS A 494 12.63 -16.99 12.21
C LYS A 494 12.70 -16.83 13.73
N ALA A 495 13.86 -16.51 14.25
CA ALA A 495 14.11 -16.32 15.68
C ALA A 495 13.94 -14.87 16.13
N ASP A 496 14.25 -13.91 15.26
CA ASP A 496 14.29 -12.46 15.54
C ASP A 496 13.79 -11.65 14.34
N ARG A 497 12.49 -11.63 14.14
CA ARG A 497 11.90 -10.87 13.05
C ARG A 497 11.95 -9.35 13.26
N SER A 498 12.20 -8.89 14.47
CA SER A 498 12.34 -7.47 14.78
C SER A 498 13.74 -6.92 14.59
N GLU A 499 14.70 -7.77 14.17
CA GLU A 499 16.06 -7.36 13.82
C GLU A 499 16.81 -6.68 15.00
N THR A 500 16.66 -7.27 16.20
CA THR A 500 17.24 -6.75 17.45
C THR A 500 18.53 -7.45 17.87
N ASN A 501 18.89 -8.58 17.23
CA ASN A 501 20.06 -9.39 17.56
C ASN A 501 20.94 -9.57 16.32
N ASN A 502 21.90 -8.67 16.13
CA ASN A 502 22.83 -8.73 15.00
C ASN A 502 23.82 -9.90 15.13
N LEU A 503 23.74 -10.84 14.19
CA LEU A 503 24.55 -12.06 14.14
C LEU A 503 25.77 -11.94 13.19
N ALA A 504 26.06 -10.78 12.62
CA ALA A 504 27.11 -10.61 11.61
C ALA A 504 28.49 -11.07 12.11
N ALA A 505 28.86 -10.73 13.33
CA ALA A 505 30.13 -11.15 13.93
C ALA A 505 30.20 -12.68 14.18
N LYS A 506 29.05 -13.34 14.36
CA LYS A 506 28.97 -14.78 14.59
C LYS A 506 29.05 -15.59 13.29
N PHE A 507 28.59 -15.02 12.17
CA PHE A 507 28.53 -15.72 10.89
C PHE A 507 29.14 -14.89 9.73
N PRO A 508 30.45 -14.54 9.81
CA PRO A 508 31.10 -13.66 8.83
C PRO A 508 31.12 -14.24 7.41
N GLU A 509 31.19 -15.57 7.25
CA GLU A 509 31.15 -16.22 5.95
C GLU A 509 29.76 -16.05 5.27
N ARG A 510 28.67 -16.10 6.05
CA ARG A 510 27.33 -15.85 5.55
C ARG A 510 27.15 -14.39 5.12
N VAL A 511 27.68 -13.45 5.90
CA VAL A 511 27.70 -12.03 5.53
C VAL A 511 28.39 -11.84 4.18
N THR A 512 29.57 -12.42 3.99
CA THR A 512 30.32 -12.35 2.74
C THR A 512 29.57 -12.98 1.57
N ALA A 513 28.94 -14.13 1.76
CA ALA A 513 28.17 -14.80 0.71
C ALA A 513 26.95 -13.97 0.30
N MET A 514 26.13 -13.52 1.26
CA MET A 514 24.92 -12.77 1.00
C MET A 514 25.21 -11.37 0.44
N SER A 515 26.28 -10.69 0.87
CA SER A 515 26.67 -9.40 0.29
C SER A 515 27.08 -9.52 -1.18
N ARG A 516 27.84 -10.56 -1.54
CA ARG A 516 28.16 -10.86 -2.93
C ARG A 516 26.90 -11.15 -3.77
N ASP A 517 25.94 -11.90 -3.23
CA ASP A 517 24.70 -12.21 -3.92
C ASP A 517 23.84 -10.94 -4.13
N TRP A 518 23.88 -10.01 -3.16
CA TRP A 518 23.25 -8.70 -3.31
C TRP A 518 23.92 -7.84 -4.41
N GLU A 519 25.25 -7.85 -4.47
CA GLU A 519 26.02 -7.15 -5.50
C GLU A 519 25.70 -7.71 -6.90
N ALA A 520 25.68 -9.02 -7.06
CA ALA A 520 25.32 -9.69 -8.30
C ALA A 520 23.88 -9.36 -8.72
N TRP A 521 22.92 -9.32 -7.77
CA TRP A 521 21.56 -8.86 -8.04
C TRP A 521 21.54 -7.39 -8.53
N GLN A 522 22.29 -6.50 -7.87
CA GLN A 522 22.36 -5.10 -8.26
C GLN A 522 22.89 -4.93 -9.69
N GLU A 523 23.98 -5.60 -10.03
CA GLU A 523 24.56 -5.56 -11.38
C GLU A 523 23.54 -6.04 -12.43
N ARG A 524 22.80 -7.12 -12.13
CA ARG A 524 21.79 -7.68 -13.04
C ARG A 524 20.63 -6.71 -13.33
N ILE A 525 20.17 -6.00 -12.31
CA ILE A 525 19.00 -5.11 -12.49
C ILE A 525 19.35 -3.72 -13.03
N GLU A 526 20.64 -3.33 -13.02
CA GLU A 526 21.12 -2.06 -13.56
C GLU A 526 21.46 -2.17 -15.07
N ASN A 527 21.78 -3.33 -15.54
CA ASN A 527 22.05 -3.64 -16.96
C ASN A 527 20.78 -3.98 -17.71
#